data_9409c72ecb9615f15d9681ea99a60d90
#
_entry.id   9409c72ecb9615f15d9681ea99a60d90
#
_cell.length_a   1.000
_cell.length_b   1.000
_cell.length_c   1.000
_cell.angle_alpha   90.00
_cell.angle_beta   90.00
_cell.angle_gamma   90.00
#
_symmetry.space_group_name_H-M   'P 1'
#
loop_
_entity.id
_entity.type
_entity.pdbx_description
1 polymer ?
#
loop_
_entity_poly.entity_id
_entity_poly.type
_entity_poly.pdbx_seq_one_letter_code
_entity_poly.pdbx_strand_id
1 'polypeptide(L)'
;SYQNIDTFVAQLPTRPIVAAFTATATPRVRQDIKQQLKLQHPFEVVTSFDRANLYFGMEEPRDKMSRLLELIKEKEPTIVFCNTRKEVEKVCDKLQKKGIAANWYHAGLSPEVRSKVQEDFIFDRIDVIVATNAFGMGIDKSNVRKVIHYNMPKDIESYYQEAGRAGRDGEPAECILLYGAKDIIINKFLVKQNEDKVGMAKLNEMIDYCRTVRCLRGFMLDYFGQKDIPEDCGHCTNCLNKV
;
A
#
# COMPACT_ATOMS: atom_id res chain seq x y z
N SER A 1 4.40 -17.64 12.53
CA SER A 1 5.30 -17.40 11.39
C SER A 1 5.24 -18.58 10.45
N TYR A 2 5.16 -18.36 9.13
CA TYR A 2 5.17 -19.45 8.14
C TYR A 2 6.46 -20.30 8.17
N GLN A 3 7.50 -19.83 8.85
CA GLN A 3 8.75 -20.54 9.10
C GLN A 3 8.58 -21.88 9.85
N ASN A 4 7.47 -22.09 10.55
CA ASN A 4 7.21 -23.33 11.28
C ASN A 4 6.30 -24.30 10.51
N ILE A 5 5.83 -23.92 9.31
CA ILE A 5 4.93 -24.76 8.52
C ILE A 5 5.64 -26.02 8.04
N ASP A 6 6.88 -25.92 7.63
CA ASP A 6 7.66 -27.09 7.17
C ASP A 6 7.88 -28.10 8.28
N THR A 7 8.14 -27.64 9.52
CA THR A 7 8.29 -28.48 10.72
C THR A 7 6.97 -29.20 11.03
N PHE A 8 5.83 -28.50 10.92
CA PHE A 8 4.52 -29.12 11.10
C PHE A 8 4.22 -30.15 10.00
N VAL A 9 4.48 -29.79 8.73
CA VAL A 9 4.28 -30.71 7.59
C VAL A 9 5.13 -31.96 7.72
N ALA A 10 6.36 -31.85 8.25
CA ALA A 10 7.26 -32.98 8.46
C ALA A 10 6.78 -33.96 9.55
N GLN A 11 5.91 -33.56 10.46
CA GLN A 11 5.33 -34.40 11.52
C GLN A 11 4.10 -35.20 11.06
N LEU A 12 3.56 -34.89 9.87
CA LEU A 12 2.40 -35.59 9.36
C LEU A 12 2.78 -36.96 8.79
N PRO A 13 1.94 -37.99 8.95
CA PRO A 13 2.19 -39.35 8.43
C PRO A 13 2.37 -39.37 6.91
N THR A 14 1.71 -38.45 6.23
CA THR A 14 1.79 -38.29 4.76
C THR A 14 1.92 -36.80 4.47
N ARG A 15 2.87 -36.43 3.62
CA ARG A 15 3.05 -35.03 3.23
C ARG A 15 1.82 -34.54 2.43
N PRO A 16 1.12 -33.48 2.89
CA PRO A 16 0.01 -32.89 2.16
C PRO A 16 0.50 -32.09 0.94
N ILE A 17 -0.42 -31.74 0.05
CA ILE A 17 -0.18 -30.73 -0.96
C ILE A 17 -0.02 -29.39 -0.25
N VAL A 18 1.11 -28.70 -0.50
CA VAL A 18 1.39 -27.38 0.07
C VAL A 18 1.24 -26.34 -1.04
N ALA A 19 0.34 -25.39 -0.84
CA ALA A 19 0.13 -24.26 -1.74
C ALA A 19 0.43 -22.94 -1.01
N ALA A 20 1.19 -22.04 -1.64
CA ALA A 20 1.51 -20.72 -1.13
C ALA A 20 0.97 -19.65 -2.09
N PHE A 21 0.21 -18.70 -1.55
CA PHE A 21 -0.36 -17.59 -2.30
C PHE A 21 0.12 -16.27 -1.70
N THR A 22 0.50 -15.33 -2.56
CA THR A 22 0.92 -13.99 -2.16
C THR A 22 0.58 -12.97 -3.25
N ALA A 23 0.26 -11.75 -2.85
CA ALA A 23 -0.04 -10.65 -3.77
C ALA A 23 1.20 -9.82 -4.16
N THR A 24 2.31 -9.89 -3.38
CA THR A 24 3.42 -8.93 -3.47
C THR A 24 4.79 -9.57 -3.26
N ALA A 25 5.02 -10.74 -3.88
CA ALA A 25 6.30 -11.41 -3.76
C ALA A 25 7.27 -10.97 -4.87
N THR A 26 8.36 -10.31 -4.48
CA THR A 26 9.51 -10.10 -5.37
C THR A 26 10.15 -11.44 -5.76
N PRO A 27 10.99 -11.51 -6.83
CA PRO A 27 11.68 -12.75 -7.20
C PRO A 27 12.44 -13.40 -6.03
N ARG A 28 13.10 -12.60 -5.19
CA ARG A 28 13.79 -13.06 -3.99
C ARG A 28 12.84 -13.70 -2.98
N VAL A 29 11.72 -13.03 -2.68
CA VAL A 29 10.72 -13.55 -1.72
C VAL A 29 10.08 -14.84 -2.24
N ARG A 30 9.85 -14.98 -3.55
CA ARG A 30 9.36 -16.23 -4.14
C ARG A 30 10.32 -17.40 -3.93
N GLN A 31 11.63 -17.15 -4.09
CA GLN A 31 12.65 -18.14 -3.80
C GLN A 31 12.71 -18.52 -2.31
N ASP A 32 12.65 -17.52 -1.43
CA ASP A 32 12.63 -17.77 0.02
C ASP A 32 11.42 -18.62 0.44
N ILE A 33 10.22 -18.34 -0.13
CA ILE A 33 9.02 -19.16 0.13
C ILE A 33 9.24 -20.62 -0.29
N LYS A 34 9.78 -20.87 -1.48
CA LYS A 34 10.05 -22.22 -1.97
C LYS A 34 11.00 -22.97 -1.05
N GLN A 35 12.07 -22.30 -0.61
CA GLN A 35 13.09 -22.91 0.27
C GLN A 35 12.55 -23.17 1.67
N GLN A 36 11.87 -22.18 2.27
CA GLN A 36 11.38 -22.31 3.65
C GLN A 36 10.24 -23.32 3.80
N LEU A 37 9.36 -23.41 2.80
CA LEU A 37 8.29 -24.40 2.78
C LEU A 37 8.76 -25.74 2.22
N LYS A 38 10.03 -25.86 1.79
CA LYS A 38 10.59 -27.05 1.15
C LYS A 38 9.68 -27.61 0.06
N LEU A 39 9.18 -26.71 -0.82
CA LEU A 39 8.26 -27.12 -1.89
C LEU A 39 8.96 -28.06 -2.86
N GLN A 40 8.32 -29.20 -3.13
CA GLN A 40 8.83 -30.24 -4.04
C GLN A 40 8.26 -30.00 -5.45
N HIS A 41 9.15 -29.68 -6.41
CA HIS A 41 8.76 -29.43 -7.81
C HIS A 41 7.53 -28.48 -7.94
N PRO A 42 7.55 -27.29 -7.33
CA PRO A 42 6.37 -26.44 -7.29
C PRO A 42 6.02 -25.93 -8.69
N PHE A 43 4.73 -26.00 -9.01
CA PHE A 43 4.18 -25.25 -10.13
C PHE A 43 4.05 -23.78 -9.70
N GLU A 44 4.69 -22.87 -10.42
CA GLU A 44 4.69 -21.43 -10.11
C GLU A 44 3.92 -20.66 -11.17
N VAL A 45 2.96 -19.87 -10.70
CA VAL A 45 2.22 -18.92 -11.54
C VAL A 45 2.47 -17.51 -11.01
N VAL A 46 2.91 -16.64 -11.89
CA VAL A 46 3.09 -15.22 -11.61
C VAL A 46 2.22 -14.44 -12.59
N THR A 47 1.20 -13.79 -12.07
CA THR A 47 0.36 -12.87 -12.86
C THR A 47 1.01 -11.49 -12.93
N SER A 48 0.57 -10.67 -13.89
CA SER A 48 1.04 -9.29 -13.99
C SER A 48 0.74 -8.49 -12.72
N PHE A 49 1.68 -7.66 -12.30
CA PHE A 49 1.49 -6.65 -11.26
C PHE A 49 0.91 -5.35 -11.84
N ASP A 50 0.74 -5.26 -13.14
CA ASP A 50 0.18 -4.07 -13.76
C ASP A 50 -1.32 -3.90 -13.49
N ARG A 51 -1.68 -2.70 -13.08
CA ARG A 51 -3.04 -2.25 -12.85
C ARG A 51 -3.28 -1.01 -13.71
N ALA A 52 -3.62 -1.25 -14.99
CA ALA A 52 -3.72 -0.20 -16.01
C ALA A 52 -4.73 0.92 -15.65
N ASN A 53 -5.76 0.58 -14.87
CA ASN A 53 -6.79 1.51 -14.41
C ASN A 53 -6.34 2.46 -13.27
N LEU A 54 -5.14 2.26 -12.69
CA LEU A 54 -4.64 3.09 -11.59
C LEU A 54 -3.73 4.20 -12.12
N TYR A 55 -4.03 5.45 -11.77
CA TYR A 55 -3.10 6.55 -11.88
C TYR A 55 -2.14 6.57 -10.68
N PHE A 56 -0.84 6.73 -10.90
CA PHE A 56 0.15 6.89 -9.84
C PHE A 56 0.66 8.33 -9.80
N GLY A 57 0.29 9.03 -8.72
CA GLY A 57 0.71 10.39 -8.44
C GLY A 57 1.77 10.48 -7.36
N MET A 58 2.78 11.32 -7.56
CA MET A 58 3.83 11.62 -6.60
C MET A 58 3.95 13.12 -6.42
N GLU A 59 3.83 13.60 -5.19
CA GLU A 59 3.84 15.02 -4.89
C GLU A 59 4.63 15.32 -3.61
N GLU A 60 5.34 16.46 -3.60
CA GLU A 60 6.02 17.01 -2.42
C GLU A 60 5.43 18.40 -2.08
N PRO A 61 4.20 18.45 -1.54
CA PRO A 61 3.53 19.71 -1.26
C PRO A 61 4.15 20.43 -0.05
N ARG A 62 4.17 21.77 -0.08
CA ARG A 62 4.59 22.59 1.06
C ARG A 62 3.66 22.40 2.28
N ASP A 63 2.35 22.27 2.02
CA ASP A 63 1.33 21.95 3.03
C ASP A 63 0.52 20.74 2.57
N LYS A 64 0.81 19.59 3.17
CA LYS A 64 0.12 18.33 2.89
C LYS A 64 -1.38 18.40 3.19
N MET A 65 -1.78 19.15 4.23
CA MET A 65 -3.18 19.21 4.62
C MET A 65 -4.00 20.01 3.61
N SER A 66 -3.50 21.14 3.16
CA SER A 66 -4.15 21.92 2.10
C SER A 66 -4.25 21.10 0.81
N ARG A 67 -3.19 20.38 0.45
CA ARG A 67 -3.21 19.52 -0.74
C ARG A 67 -4.19 18.36 -0.59
N LEU A 68 -4.25 17.71 0.57
CA LEU A 68 -5.23 16.65 0.85
C LEU A 68 -6.66 17.15 0.67
N LEU A 69 -6.99 18.33 1.20
CA LEU A 69 -8.32 18.94 1.04
C LEU A 69 -8.67 19.22 -0.43
N GLU A 70 -7.69 19.58 -1.26
CA GLU A 70 -7.89 19.74 -2.70
C GLU A 70 -8.18 18.42 -3.40
N LEU A 71 -7.50 17.35 -3.01
CA LEU A 71 -7.68 16.02 -3.59
C LEU A 71 -9.02 15.37 -3.23
N ILE A 72 -9.63 15.76 -2.09
CA ILE A 72 -10.90 15.17 -1.57
C ILE A 72 -12.11 16.08 -1.86
N LYS A 73 -12.02 17.02 -2.79
CA LYS A 73 -13.15 17.93 -3.09
C LYS A 73 -14.40 17.21 -3.60
N GLU A 74 -14.22 16.13 -4.32
CA GLU A 74 -15.30 15.32 -4.84
C GLU A 74 -15.70 14.26 -3.80
N LYS A 75 -16.99 13.99 -3.68
CA LYS A 75 -17.53 12.94 -2.80
C LYS A 75 -17.30 11.57 -3.43
N GLU A 76 -16.10 11.04 -3.26
CA GLU A 76 -15.69 9.75 -3.78
C GLU A 76 -15.11 8.88 -2.66
N PRO A 77 -15.38 7.56 -2.68
CA PRO A 77 -14.80 6.65 -1.72
C PRO A 77 -13.27 6.75 -1.71
N THR A 78 -12.73 7.32 -0.64
CA THR A 78 -11.30 7.64 -0.51
C THR A 78 -10.70 7.02 0.75
N ILE A 79 -9.51 6.41 0.61
CA ILE A 79 -8.71 5.93 1.73
C ILE A 79 -7.50 6.84 1.87
N VAL A 80 -7.26 7.35 3.09
CA VAL A 80 -6.07 8.15 3.42
C VAL A 80 -5.21 7.36 4.40
N PHE A 81 -4.01 6.98 4.00
CA PHE A 81 -3.07 6.27 4.87
C PHE A 81 -2.12 7.24 5.59
N CYS A 82 -2.00 7.07 6.91
CA CYS A 82 -1.04 7.78 7.75
C CYS A 82 -0.19 6.78 8.55
N ASN A 83 1.04 7.19 8.89
CA ASN A 83 1.99 6.29 9.55
C ASN A 83 1.69 6.06 11.04
N THR A 84 1.00 6.98 11.72
CA THR A 84 0.75 6.89 13.17
C THR A 84 -0.72 7.08 13.52
N ARG A 85 -1.17 6.45 14.63
CA ARG A 85 -2.53 6.61 15.17
C ARG A 85 -2.88 8.07 15.42
N LYS A 86 -1.97 8.80 16.07
CA LYS A 86 -2.14 10.23 16.40
C LYS A 86 -2.33 11.10 15.15
N GLU A 87 -1.63 10.77 14.07
CA GLU A 87 -1.76 11.51 12.80
C GLU A 87 -3.08 11.17 12.10
N VAL A 88 -3.50 9.90 12.12
CA VAL A 88 -4.80 9.44 11.64
C VAL A 88 -5.93 10.23 12.27
N GLU A 89 -5.98 10.30 13.60
CA GLU A 89 -6.98 11.06 14.35
C GLU A 89 -6.94 12.55 14.00
N LYS A 90 -5.74 13.16 14.01
CA LYS A 90 -5.55 14.58 13.70
C LYS A 90 -5.96 14.95 12.27
N VAL A 91 -5.66 14.11 11.29
CA VAL A 91 -6.04 14.34 9.89
C VAL A 91 -7.55 14.22 9.74
N CYS A 92 -8.15 13.18 10.33
CA CYS A 92 -9.59 12.98 10.28
C CYS A 92 -10.36 14.13 10.95
N ASP A 93 -9.96 14.58 12.13
CA ASP A 93 -10.57 15.74 12.82
C ASP A 93 -10.57 16.99 11.93
N LYS A 94 -9.47 17.23 11.20
CA LYS A 94 -9.38 18.36 10.28
C LYS A 94 -10.32 18.23 9.10
N LEU A 95 -10.49 17.02 8.54
CA LEU A 95 -11.43 16.74 7.46
C LEU A 95 -12.87 16.96 7.93
N GLN A 96 -13.23 16.43 9.10
CA GLN A 96 -14.56 16.60 9.70
C GLN A 96 -14.89 18.09 9.96
N LYS A 97 -13.93 18.89 10.47
CA LYS A 97 -14.07 20.35 10.66
C LYS A 97 -14.31 21.11 9.35
N LYS A 98 -13.95 20.52 8.21
CA LYS A 98 -14.23 21.05 6.87
C LYS A 98 -15.54 20.50 6.25
N GLY A 99 -16.33 19.76 7.05
CA GLY A 99 -17.62 19.20 6.60
C GLY A 99 -17.50 17.94 5.75
N ILE A 100 -16.32 17.32 5.69
CA ILE A 100 -16.12 16.06 4.96
C ILE A 100 -16.60 14.90 5.84
N ALA A 101 -17.42 14.01 5.26
CA ALA A 101 -17.90 12.79 5.91
C ALA A 101 -16.76 11.78 6.03
N ALA A 102 -15.95 11.91 7.08
CA ALA A 102 -14.75 11.12 7.32
C ALA A 102 -14.81 10.42 8.68
N ASN A 103 -14.13 9.26 8.79
CA ASN A 103 -13.87 8.60 10.06
C ASN A 103 -12.46 8.01 10.05
N TRP A 104 -11.96 7.58 11.23
CA TRP A 104 -10.61 7.04 11.38
C TRP A 104 -10.62 5.57 11.76
N TYR A 105 -9.54 4.87 11.38
CA TYR A 105 -9.36 3.45 11.66
C TYR A 105 -7.91 3.12 12.01
N HIS A 106 -7.71 2.50 13.17
CA HIS A 106 -6.40 1.96 13.57
C HIS A 106 -6.55 0.84 14.60
N ALA A 107 -5.51 0.05 14.81
CA ALA A 107 -5.52 -1.11 15.69
C ALA A 107 -5.77 -0.79 17.20
N GLY A 108 -5.73 0.49 17.60
CA GLY A 108 -6.04 0.93 18.96
C GLY A 108 -7.53 1.08 19.26
N LEU A 109 -8.39 1.00 18.25
CA LEU A 109 -9.85 1.00 18.44
C LEU A 109 -10.35 -0.37 18.91
N SER A 110 -11.47 -0.39 19.65
CA SER A 110 -12.13 -1.65 19.99
C SER A 110 -12.62 -2.40 18.74
N PRO A 111 -12.77 -3.72 18.79
CA PRO A 111 -13.29 -4.49 17.66
C PRO A 111 -14.64 -3.99 17.14
N GLU A 112 -15.54 -3.60 18.05
CA GLU A 112 -16.88 -3.11 17.72
C GLU A 112 -16.81 -1.78 16.95
N VAL A 113 -15.98 -0.84 17.41
CA VAL A 113 -15.77 0.45 16.72
C VAL A 113 -15.14 0.23 15.37
N ARG A 114 -14.16 -0.67 15.26
CA ARG A 114 -13.53 -1.01 13.97
C ARG A 114 -14.53 -1.57 12.98
N SER A 115 -15.39 -2.51 13.42
CA SER A 115 -16.44 -3.10 12.59
C SER A 115 -17.39 -2.03 12.07
N LYS A 116 -17.87 -1.16 12.98
CA LYS A 116 -18.80 -0.09 12.62
C LYS A 116 -18.19 0.89 11.59
N VAL A 117 -16.96 1.37 11.83
CA VAL A 117 -16.30 2.30 10.90
C VAL A 117 -16.07 1.66 9.52
N GLN A 118 -15.72 0.39 9.51
CA GLN A 118 -15.55 -0.38 8.27
C GLN A 118 -16.87 -0.52 7.52
N GLU A 119 -17.97 -0.87 8.20
CA GLU A 119 -19.30 -0.94 7.62
C GLU A 119 -19.75 0.42 7.07
N ASP A 120 -19.55 1.49 7.84
CA ASP A 120 -19.92 2.85 7.42
C ASP A 120 -19.20 3.25 6.13
N PHE A 121 -17.94 2.84 5.94
CA PHE A 121 -17.21 3.05 4.69
C PHE A 121 -17.67 2.13 3.55
N ILE A 122 -17.92 0.85 3.82
CA ILE A 122 -18.39 -0.12 2.81
C ILE A 122 -19.75 0.29 2.24
N PHE A 123 -20.65 0.77 3.09
CA PHE A 123 -22.02 1.16 2.72
C PHE A 123 -22.18 2.65 2.38
N ASP A 124 -21.08 3.35 2.04
CA ASP A 124 -21.08 4.75 1.59
C ASP A 124 -21.74 5.73 2.59
N ARG A 125 -21.72 5.42 3.90
CA ARG A 125 -22.17 6.34 4.96
C ARG A 125 -21.12 7.40 5.28
N ILE A 126 -19.86 7.11 4.97
CA ILE A 126 -18.73 8.05 4.99
C ILE A 126 -18.00 7.98 3.65
N ASP A 127 -17.53 9.12 3.17
CA ASP A 127 -16.80 9.23 1.91
C ASP A 127 -15.30 8.92 2.10
N VAL A 128 -14.75 9.25 3.26
CA VAL A 128 -13.31 9.16 3.54
C VAL A 128 -13.04 8.35 4.79
N ILE A 129 -12.11 7.39 4.67
CA ILE A 129 -11.53 6.71 5.81
C ILE A 129 -10.05 7.09 5.96
N VAL A 130 -9.66 7.61 7.12
CA VAL A 130 -8.27 7.89 7.46
C VAL A 130 -7.74 6.76 8.31
N ALA A 131 -6.67 6.09 7.92
CA ALA A 131 -6.25 4.86 8.57
C ALA A 131 -4.74 4.67 8.64
N THR A 132 -4.31 3.80 9.56
CA THR A 132 -2.98 3.18 9.49
C THR A 132 -3.04 1.94 8.58
N ASN A 133 -1.90 1.32 8.31
CA ASN A 133 -1.78 0.04 7.59
C ASN A 133 -2.60 -1.12 8.21
N ALA A 134 -3.13 -0.95 9.43
CA ALA A 134 -4.05 -1.90 10.05
C ALA A 134 -5.41 -1.97 9.32
N PHE A 135 -5.75 -0.93 8.53
CA PHE A 135 -6.94 -0.94 7.69
C PHE A 135 -6.66 -1.70 6.40
N GLY A 136 -7.36 -2.79 6.20
CA GLY A 136 -7.27 -3.43 4.90
C GLY A 136 -7.27 -4.94 4.87
N MET A 137 -6.93 -5.64 5.93
CA MET A 137 -7.14 -7.10 5.96
C MET A 137 -8.64 -7.37 6.04
N GLY A 138 -9.21 -7.96 4.96
CA GLY A 138 -10.63 -8.33 4.90
C GLY A 138 -11.60 -7.24 4.44
N ILE A 139 -11.11 -6.10 3.92
CA ILE A 139 -11.98 -5.07 3.36
C ILE A 139 -12.12 -5.28 1.85
N ASP A 140 -13.35 -5.56 1.46
CA ASP A 140 -13.73 -5.74 0.05
C ASP A 140 -14.70 -4.64 -0.38
N LYS A 141 -14.16 -3.42 -0.57
CA LYS A 141 -14.86 -2.32 -1.23
C LYS A 141 -14.21 -2.11 -2.60
N SER A 142 -14.92 -2.49 -3.65
CA SER A 142 -14.39 -2.50 -5.02
C SER A 142 -14.29 -1.11 -5.64
N ASN A 143 -15.19 -0.20 -5.27
CA ASN A 143 -15.35 1.13 -5.88
C ASN A 143 -14.55 2.25 -5.19
N VAL A 144 -13.42 1.96 -4.56
CA VAL A 144 -12.52 2.98 -4.02
C VAL A 144 -11.91 3.78 -5.17
N ARG A 145 -12.16 5.08 -5.22
CA ARG A 145 -11.67 5.95 -6.31
C ARG A 145 -10.33 6.58 -6.02
N LYS A 146 -10.01 6.83 -4.73
CA LYS A 146 -8.73 7.44 -4.36
C LYS A 146 -8.09 6.70 -3.20
N VAL A 147 -6.80 6.43 -3.30
CA VAL A 147 -5.94 6.03 -2.20
C VAL A 147 -4.84 7.06 -2.06
N ILE A 148 -4.83 7.78 -0.94
CA ILE A 148 -3.88 8.85 -0.68
C ILE A 148 -2.96 8.44 0.46
N HIS A 149 -1.67 8.37 0.20
CA HIS A 149 -0.66 8.20 1.24
C HIS A 149 -0.23 9.58 1.73
N TYR A 150 -0.71 9.96 2.92
CA TYR A 150 -0.37 11.24 3.55
C TYR A 150 1.08 11.28 4.03
N ASN A 151 1.66 10.12 4.30
CA ASN A 151 3.08 9.92 4.60
C ASN A 151 3.68 8.87 3.68
N MET A 152 4.99 8.95 3.46
CA MET A 152 5.73 7.92 2.72
C MET A 152 5.68 6.58 3.47
N PRO A 153 5.21 5.49 2.85
CA PRO A 153 5.30 4.14 3.39
C PRO A 153 6.76 3.73 3.63
N LYS A 154 6.96 2.71 4.44
CA LYS A 154 8.31 2.21 4.76
C LYS A 154 8.95 1.38 3.65
N ASP A 155 8.14 0.79 2.75
CA ASP A 155 8.59 -0.06 1.65
C ASP A 155 7.58 -0.04 0.48
N ILE A 156 8.05 -0.47 -0.70
CA ILE A 156 7.25 -0.49 -1.93
C ILE A 156 6.16 -1.55 -1.86
N GLU A 157 6.39 -2.67 -1.19
CA GLU A 157 5.39 -3.74 -1.07
C GLU A 157 4.17 -3.25 -0.29
N SER A 158 4.40 -2.56 0.84
CA SER A 158 3.32 -1.93 1.62
C SER A 158 2.58 -0.90 0.79
N TYR A 159 3.32 -0.01 0.10
CA TYR A 159 2.74 0.98 -0.79
C TYR A 159 1.85 0.35 -1.86
N TYR A 160 2.36 -0.67 -2.56
CA TYR A 160 1.63 -1.35 -3.62
C TYR A 160 0.36 -2.07 -3.11
N GLN A 161 0.44 -2.74 -1.96
CA GLN A 161 -0.72 -3.39 -1.33
C GLN A 161 -1.81 -2.39 -0.93
N GLU A 162 -1.41 -1.24 -0.38
CA GLU A 162 -2.30 -0.18 0.05
C GLU A 162 -2.92 0.54 -1.16
N ALA A 163 -2.11 0.93 -2.15
CA ALA A 163 -2.55 1.51 -3.41
C ALA A 163 -3.48 0.58 -4.20
N GLY A 164 -3.19 -0.73 -4.20
CA GLY A 164 -3.98 -1.75 -4.86
C GLY A 164 -5.41 -1.94 -4.34
N ARG A 165 -5.82 -1.20 -3.30
CA ARG A 165 -7.22 -1.11 -2.84
C ARG A 165 -8.08 -0.24 -3.73
N ALA A 166 -7.46 0.67 -4.49
CA ALA A 166 -8.15 1.50 -5.46
C ALA A 166 -8.62 0.68 -6.68
N GLY A 167 -9.77 1.03 -7.21
CA GLY A 167 -10.27 0.55 -8.51
C GLY A 167 -10.30 -0.97 -8.67
N ARG A 168 -10.71 -1.74 -7.66
CA ARG A 168 -10.82 -3.20 -7.77
C ARG A 168 -11.91 -3.65 -8.74
N ASP A 169 -12.85 -2.78 -9.01
CA ASP A 169 -13.91 -2.96 -10.03
C ASP A 169 -13.40 -2.76 -11.48
N GLY A 170 -12.13 -2.38 -11.66
CA GLY A 170 -11.54 -2.10 -12.97
C GLY A 170 -11.73 -0.67 -13.46
N GLU A 171 -12.55 0.13 -12.79
CA GLU A 171 -12.76 1.53 -13.12
C GLU A 171 -11.56 2.40 -12.78
N PRO A 172 -11.37 3.55 -13.46
CA PRO A 172 -10.28 4.47 -13.17
C PRO A 172 -10.23 4.88 -11.70
N ALA A 173 -9.03 4.88 -11.12
CA ALA A 173 -8.80 5.29 -9.74
C ALA A 173 -7.41 5.90 -9.58
N GLU A 174 -7.23 6.73 -8.54
CA GLU A 174 -6.01 7.48 -8.29
C GLU A 174 -5.30 6.99 -7.04
N CYS A 175 -3.99 6.79 -7.15
CA CYS A 175 -3.09 6.47 -6.04
C CYS A 175 -2.08 7.60 -5.90
N ILE A 176 -2.26 8.47 -4.89
CA ILE A 176 -1.44 9.67 -4.72
C ILE A 176 -0.58 9.56 -3.47
N LEU A 177 0.72 9.73 -3.62
CA LEU A 177 1.66 9.76 -2.52
C LEU A 177 2.11 11.20 -2.25
N LEU A 178 1.77 11.70 -1.06
CA LEU A 178 2.24 12.97 -0.53
C LEU A 178 3.44 12.71 0.37
N TYR A 179 4.65 12.90 -0.12
CA TYR A 179 5.84 12.68 0.69
C TYR A 179 6.56 13.99 1.06
N GLY A 180 7.56 13.89 1.91
CA GLY A 180 8.42 15.02 2.26
C GLY A 180 9.64 14.55 3.05
N ALA A 181 10.64 15.43 3.19
CA ALA A 181 11.90 15.11 3.86
C ALA A 181 11.72 14.58 5.29
N LYS A 182 10.68 15.02 6.01
CA LYS A 182 10.37 14.53 7.37
C LYS A 182 10.02 13.05 7.39
N ASP A 183 9.29 12.56 6.38
CA ASP A 183 8.93 11.15 6.30
C ASP A 183 10.18 10.26 6.18
N ILE A 184 11.14 10.69 5.37
CA ILE A 184 12.42 9.99 5.19
C ILE A 184 13.19 9.92 6.51
N ILE A 185 13.28 11.05 7.23
CA ILE A 185 14.00 11.14 8.52
C ILE A 185 13.36 10.20 9.55
N ILE A 186 12.03 10.26 9.68
CA ILE A 186 11.28 9.43 10.65
C ILE A 186 11.43 7.94 10.31
N ASN A 187 11.23 7.55 9.07
CA ASN A 187 11.34 6.15 8.66
C ASN A 187 12.77 5.61 8.85
N LYS A 188 13.80 6.40 8.49
CA LYS A 188 15.21 6.03 8.75
C LYS A 188 15.49 5.84 10.24
N PHE A 189 14.97 6.71 11.09
CA PHE A 189 15.13 6.61 12.53
C PHE A 189 14.49 5.33 13.07
N LEU A 190 13.24 5.03 12.69
CA LEU A 190 12.52 3.83 13.15
C LEU A 190 13.20 2.53 12.72
N VAL A 191 13.67 2.47 11.47
CA VAL A 191 14.38 1.27 10.95
C VAL A 191 15.72 1.08 11.66
N LYS A 192 16.46 2.17 11.93
CA LYS A 192 17.73 2.10 12.66
C LYS A 192 17.58 1.61 14.10
N GLN A 193 16.51 2.03 14.80
CA GLN A 193 16.24 1.58 16.17
C GLN A 193 16.07 0.06 16.29
N ASN A 194 15.58 -0.59 15.23
CA ASN A 194 15.33 -2.04 15.20
C ASN A 194 16.50 -2.84 14.62
N GLU A 195 17.63 -2.21 14.29
CA GLU A 195 18.80 -2.81 13.62
C GLU A 195 18.44 -3.64 12.37
N ASP A 196 17.33 -3.30 11.72
CA ASP A 196 16.77 -4.05 10.59
C ASP A 196 17.49 -3.66 9.29
N LYS A 197 18.51 -4.43 8.92
CA LYS A 197 19.27 -4.24 7.67
C LYS A 197 18.39 -4.45 6.42
N VAL A 198 17.47 -5.41 6.47
CA VAL A 198 16.55 -5.68 5.36
C VAL A 198 15.54 -4.54 5.22
N GLY A 199 14.99 -4.07 6.34
CA GLY A 199 14.11 -2.91 6.35
C GLY A 199 14.79 -1.65 5.85
N MET A 200 16.10 -1.46 6.12
CA MET A 200 16.85 -0.31 5.58
C MET A 200 17.02 -0.40 4.06
N ALA A 201 17.29 -1.58 3.50
CA ALA A 201 17.37 -1.75 2.05
C ALA A 201 16.02 -1.44 1.38
N LYS A 202 14.92 -1.99 1.91
CA LYS A 202 13.57 -1.72 1.40
C LYS A 202 13.17 -0.23 1.50
N LEU A 203 13.56 0.43 2.60
CA LEU A 203 13.32 1.86 2.76
C LEU A 203 14.10 2.68 1.73
N ASN A 204 15.32 2.31 1.40
CA ASN A 204 16.10 2.98 0.36
C ASN A 204 15.42 2.84 -1.01
N GLU A 205 14.94 1.64 -1.37
CA GLU A 205 14.15 1.43 -2.60
C GLU A 205 12.89 2.32 -2.64
N MET A 206 12.19 2.48 -1.51
CA MET A 206 11.04 3.39 -1.42
C MET A 206 11.43 4.86 -1.58
N ILE A 207 12.59 5.27 -1.03
CA ILE A 207 13.14 6.62 -1.21
C ILE A 207 13.52 6.85 -2.68
N ASP A 208 14.13 5.86 -3.33
CA ASP A 208 14.50 5.93 -4.75
C ASP A 208 13.25 6.01 -5.62
N TYR A 209 12.19 5.28 -5.29
CA TYR A 209 10.88 5.42 -5.92
C TYR A 209 10.34 6.85 -5.80
N CYS A 210 10.39 7.45 -4.60
CA CYS A 210 9.92 8.82 -4.37
C CYS A 210 10.72 9.88 -5.12
N ARG A 211 11.94 9.59 -5.51
CA ARG A 211 12.87 10.54 -6.15
C ARG A 211 13.11 10.26 -7.64
N THR A 212 12.56 9.17 -8.14
CA THR A 212 12.78 8.79 -9.52
C THR A 212 12.18 9.79 -10.50
N VAL A 213 12.85 9.98 -11.62
CA VAL A 213 12.33 10.69 -12.81
C VAL A 213 11.79 9.71 -13.85
N ARG A 214 12.00 8.41 -13.63
CA ARG A 214 11.47 7.34 -14.50
C ARG A 214 9.95 7.24 -14.35
N CYS A 215 9.32 6.54 -15.27
CA CYS A 215 7.91 6.15 -15.14
C CYS A 215 7.65 5.47 -13.78
N LEU A 216 6.72 6.01 -12.96
CA LEU A 216 6.40 5.47 -11.64
C LEU A 216 5.84 4.05 -11.72
N ARG A 217 4.99 3.78 -12.69
CA ARG A 217 4.46 2.43 -12.96
C ARG A 217 5.59 1.48 -13.36
N GLY A 218 6.45 1.90 -14.30
CA GLY A 218 7.58 1.10 -14.75
C GLY A 218 8.54 0.76 -13.62
N PHE A 219 8.85 1.72 -12.74
CA PHE A 219 9.69 1.47 -11.57
C PHE A 219 9.09 0.37 -10.66
N MET A 220 7.79 0.44 -10.41
CA MET A 220 7.10 -0.52 -9.55
C MET A 220 7.08 -1.93 -10.14
N LEU A 221 6.81 -2.04 -11.44
CA LEU A 221 6.82 -3.31 -12.16
C LEU A 221 8.22 -3.94 -12.18
N ASP A 222 9.27 -3.13 -12.37
CA ASP A 222 10.68 -3.53 -12.27
C ASP A 222 11.01 -4.12 -10.89
N TYR A 223 10.60 -3.42 -9.83
CA TYR A 223 10.78 -3.86 -8.45
C TYR A 223 10.22 -5.27 -8.20
N PHE A 224 9.06 -5.58 -8.77
CA PHE A 224 8.43 -6.92 -8.66
C PHE A 224 8.99 -7.94 -9.68
N GLY A 225 9.97 -7.54 -10.50
CA GLY A 225 10.65 -8.41 -11.46
C GLY A 225 9.82 -8.73 -12.70
N GLN A 226 8.93 -7.84 -13.10
CA GLN A 226 8.22 -7.94 -14.38
C GLN A 226 9.16 -7.57 -15.53
N LYS A 227 9.08 -8.28 -16.66
CA LYS A 227 10.00 -8.09 -17.80
C LYS A 227 9.54 -7.00 -18.76
N ASP A 228 8.24 -6.94 -19.02
CA ASP A 228 7.67 -5.97 -19.97
C ASP A 228 7.30 -4.68 -19.22
N ILE A 229 8.31 -3.80 -19.09
CA ILE A 229 8.21 -2.58 -18.30
C ILE A 229 8.03 -1.39 -19.24
N PRO A 230 6.96 -0.59 -19.09
CA PRO A 230 6.81 0.63 -19.89
C PRO A 230 7.85 1.69 -19.49
N GLU A 231 8.59 2.22 -20.45
CA GLU A 231 9.42 3.42 -20.25
C GLU A 231 8.55 4.65 -20.02
N ASP A 232 7.39 4.68 -20.64
CA ASP A 232 6.37 5.68 -20.52
C ASP A 232 4.98 5.02 -20.49
N CYS A 233 4.26 5.18 -19.38
CA CYS A 233 2.90 4.63 -19.28
C CYS A 233 1.80 5.63 -19.67
N GLY A 234 2.13 6.89 -19.96
CA GLY A 234 1.17 7.96 -20.24
C GLY A 234 0.19 8.25 -19.10
N HIS A 235 0.34 7.61 -17.93
CA HIS A 235 -0.66 7.61 -16.86
C HIS A 235 -0.03 7.60 -15.45
N CYS A 236 1.01 8.44 -15.24
CA CYS A 236 1.59 8.74 -13.94
C CYS A 236 2.16 10.15 -13.93
N THR A 237 2.40 10.72 -12.74
CA THR A 237 2.93 12.09 -12.61
C THR A 237 4.17 12.32 -13.49
N ASN A 238 5.13 11.41 -13.44
CA ASN A 238 6.39 11.59 -14.16
C ASN A 238 6.22 11.55 -15.69
N CYS A 239 5.34 10.69 -16.20
CA CYS A 239 5.08 10.59 -17.63
C CYS A 239 4.30 11.80 -18.16
N LEU A 240 3.32 12.30 -17.37
CA LEU A 240 2.52 13.47 -17.76
C LEU A 240 3.29 14.79 -17.65
N ASN A 241 4.31 14.85 -16.78
CA ASN A 241 5.14 16.04 -16.59
C ASN A 241 6.42 16.04 -17.45
N LYS A 242 6.61 15.05 -18.33
CA LYS A 242 7.67 15.10 -19.34
C LYS A 242 7.36 16.22 -20.34
N VAL A 243 8.15 17.28 -20.29
CA VAL A 243 8.18 18.37 -21.30
C VAL A 243 9.10 17.97 -22.45
#